data_7676233a5ee00cc2b5b20dd1d2a9d623
#
_entry.id   7676233a5ee00cc2b5b20dd1d2a9d623
#
_cell.length_a   1.000
_cell.length_b   1.000
_cell.length_c   1.000
_cell.angle_alpha   90.00
_cell.angle_beta   90.00
_cell.angle_gamma   90.00
#
_symmetry.space_group_name_H-M   'P 1'
#
loop_
_entity.id
_entity.type
_entity.pdbx_description
1 polymer ?
#
loop_
_entity_poly.entity_id
_entity_poly.type
_entity_poly.pdbx_seq_one_letter_code
_entity_poly.pdbx_strand_id
1 'polypeptide(L)'
;PHGDNEYTWVGRGEVTDHRKIADLGGAGLPTDTTSARAVQQFLLRMEAMNAEEMPTCIVATRSGWHQFAGRWGYLIGRDWIGDSPGVQPDPRRSNAQFLNAFRHAGDPDQWLVAAKRLYYGKSWAARWILGAGFASPLLRMIGVRSFIVHHWGQSGIGKTALLRLAMAAWGDPDALVGSFNRTVISVTEIFRHMTDIPLAMDELQVGTLDR
;
A
#
# COMPACT_ATOMS: atom_id res chain seq x y z
N PRO A 1 20.32 -3.40 -27.32
CA PRO A 1 20.46 -2.86 -26.00
C PRO A 1 19.08 -2.31 -25.62
N HIS A 2 18.28 -3.13 -24.93
CA HIS A 2 17.04 -2.67 -24.32
C HIS A 2 17.44 -1.93 -23.06
N GLY A 3 17.56 -0.61 -23.17
CA GLY A 3 17.66 0.25 -21.99
C GLY A 3 16.38 0.09 -21.18
N ASP A 4 16.51 -0.06 -19.87
CA ASP A 4 15.39 0.00 -18.94
C ASP A 4 14.69 1.33 -19.18
N ASN A 5 13.46 1.29 -19.71
CA ASN A 5 12.65 2.48 -19.91
C ASN A 5 12.28 3.02 -18.53
N GLU A 6 12.85 4.15 -18.18
CA GLU A 6 12.52 4.84 -16.95
C GLU A 6 11.21 5.60 -17.16
N TYR A 7 10.17 5.24 -16.42
CA TYR A 7 8.86 5.87 -16.50
C TYR A 7 8.70 6.91 -15.40
N THR A 8 8.34 8.11 -15.78
CA THR A 8 7.98 9.18 -14.84
C THR A 8 6.49 9.49 -14.93
N TRP A 9 5.80 9.42 -13.81
CA TRP A 9 4.37 9.71 -13.71
C TRP A 9 4.14 11.20 -13.45
N VAL A 10 3.40 11.84 -14.34
CA VAL A 10 3.14 13.27 -14.30
C VAL A 10 1.65 13.52 -14.21
N GLY A 11 1.23 14.43 -13.34
CA GLY A 11 -0.17 14.85 -13.23
C GLY A 11 -0.60 15.67 -14.45
N ARG A 12 -1.86 15.52 -14.88
CA ARG A 12 -2.38 16.33 -15.99
C ARG A 12 -2.21 17.83 -15.75
N GLY A 13 -2.36 18.32 -14.50
CA GLY A 13 -2.13 19.71 -14.15
C GLY A 13 -0.67 20.17 -14.31
N GLU A 14 0.27 19.24 -14.35
CA GLU A 14 1.68 19.53 -14.62
C GLU A 14 1.92 19.62 -16.13
N VAL A 15 1.26 18.77 -16.92
CA VAL A 15 1.32 18.82 -18.39
C VAL A 15 0.62 20.07 -18.93
N THR A 16 -0.41 20.58 -18.26
CA THR A 16 -1.13 21.79 -18.69
C THR A 16 -0.45 23.11 -18.26
N ASP A 17 0.58 23.06 -17.43
CA ASP A 17 1.39 24.21 -17.02
C ASP A 17 2.81 24.10 -17.61
N HIS A 18 3.13 24.96 -18.58
CA HIS A 18 4.44 24.94 -19.26
C HIS A 18 5.62 25.19 -18.31
N ARG A 19 5.41 25.85 -17.16
CA ARG A 19 6.46 26.07 -16.15
C ARG A 19 6.84 24.74 -15.50
N LYS A 20 5.84 23.92 -15.19
CA LYS A 20 6.05 22.59 -14.60
C LYS A 20 6.65 21.59 -15.59
N ILE A 21 6.36 21.76 -16.89
CA ILE A 21 7.02 20.94 -17.92
C ILE A 21 8.53 21.22 -17.97
N ALA A 22 8.96 22.48 -17.79
CA ALA A 22 10.38 22.78 -17.74
C ALA A 22 11.09 22.04 -16.61
N ASP A 23 10.43 21.85 -15.44
CA ASP A 23 10.98 21.13 -14.30
C ASP A 23 11.18 19.63 -14.60
N LEU A 24 10.43 19.05 -15.54
CA LEU A 24 10.58 17.66 -15.97
C LEU A 24 11.88 17.41 -16.74
N GLY A 25 12.62 18.44 -17.12
CA GLY A 25 13.97 18.31 -17.65
C GLY A 25 14.92 17.57 -16.71
N GLY A 26 14.76 17.76 -15.38
CA GLY A 26 15.46 17.02 -14.34
C GLY A 26 15.07 15.54 -14.22
N ALA A 27 13.89 15.17 -14.73
CA ALA A 27 13.39 13.79 -14.78
C ALA A 27 13.64 13.10 -16.14
N GLY A 28 14.49 13.68 -16.99
CA GLY A 28 14.90 13.08 -18.26
C GLY A 28 14.07 13.46 -19.50
N LEU A 29 13.03 14.29 -19.35
CA LEU A 29 12.33 14.83 -20.51
C LEU A 29 13.22 15.88 -21.18
N PRO A 30 13.49 15.83 -22.51
CA PRO A 30 14.35 16.80 -23.18
C PRO A 30 13.61 18.15 -23.32
N THR A 31 13.54 18.90 -22.22
CA THR A 31 12.84 20.17 -22.11
C THR A 31 13.60 21.15 -21.20
N ASP A 32 13.43 22.43 -21.50
CA ASP A 32 13.91 23.55 -20.70
C ASP A 32 12.87 24.67 -20.69
N THR A 33 13.16 25.81 -20.08
CA THR A 33 12.26 26.96 -20.02
C THR A 33 11.91 27.53 -21.40
N THR A 34 12.74 27.34 -22.39
CA THR A 34 12.55 27.85 -23.76
C THR A 34 11.66 26.91 -24.57
N SER A 35 11.91 25.60 -24.48
CA SER A 35 11.20 24.56 -25.23
C SER A 35 9.90 24.08 -24.58
N ALA A 36 9.72 24.37 -23.29
CA ALA A 36 8.61 23.84 -22.48
C ALA A 36 7.21 24.05 -23.10
N ARG A 37 6.97 25.22 -23.71
CA ARG A 37 5.68 25.52 -24.37
C ARG A 37 5.46 24.66 -25.62
N ALA A 38 6.50 24.41 -26.40
CA ALA A 38 6.43 23.55 -27.57
C ALA A 38 6.20 22.08 -27.17
N VAL A 39 6.89 21.62 -26.15
CA VAL A 39 6.69 20.28 -25.58
C VAL A 39 5.28 20.12 -25.03
N GLN A 40 4.76 21.11 -24.32
CA GLN A 40 3.37 21.12 -23.86
C GLN A 40 2.38 20.94 -25.00
N GLN A 41 2.51 21.77 -26.04
CA GLN A 41 1.62 21.71 -27.20
C GLN A 41 1.71 20.36 -27.91
N PHE A 42 2.91 19.80 -28.02
CA PHE A 42 3.11 18.47 -28.59
C PHE A 42 2.38 17.40 -27.79
N LEU A 43 2.55 17.37 -26.44
CA LEU A 43 1.91 16.39 -25.58
C LEU A 43 0.38 16.49 -25.62
N LEU A 44 -0.17 17.72 -25.56
CA LEU A 44 -1.63 17.93 -25.62
C LEU A 44 -2.19 17.54 -27.00
N ARG A 45 -1.46 17.80 -28.08
CA ARG A 45 -1.88 17.41 -29.43
C ARG A 45 -1.80 15.89 -29.61
N MET A 46 -0.75 15.25 -29.10
CA MET A 46 -0.60 13.80 -29.11
C MET A 46 -1.75 13.12 -28.34
N GLU A 47 -2.10 13.64 -27.16
CA GLU A 47 -3.25 13.17 -26.38
C GLU A 47 -4.56 13.30 -27.20
N ALA A 48 -4.80 14.46 -27.79
CA ALA A 48 -6.03 14.70 -28.56
C ALA A 48 -6.14 13.81 -29.81
N MET A 49 -5.02 13.53 -30.48
CA MET A 49 -5.00 12.69 -31.69
C MET A 49 -5.16 11.20 -31.38
N ASN A 50 -4.79 10.76 -30.19
CA ASN A 50 -4.83 9.35 -29.79
C ASN A 50 -5.85 9.09 -28.69
N ALA A 51 -6.80 9.98 -28.46
CA ALA A 51 -7.73 9.92 -27.33
C ALA A 51 -8.53 8.61 -27.26
N GLU A 52 -8.87 8.03 -28.41
CA GLU A 52 -9.61 6.77 -28.51
C GLU A 52 -8.71 5.52 -28.31
N GLU A 53 -7.43 5.64 -28.60
CA GLU A 53 -6.46 4.55 -28.53
C GLU A 53 -5.68 4.55 -27.20
N MET A 54 -5.75 5.64 -26.42
CA MET A 54 -5.03 5.73 -25.15
C MET A 54 -5.63 4.79 -24.11
N PRO A 55 -4.83 3.89 -23.53
CA PRO A 55 -5.32 3.00 -22.51
C PRO A 55 -5.73 3.80 -21.25
N THR A 56 -6.94 3.54 -20.79
CA THR A 56 -7.43 4.13 -19.55
C THR A 56 -7.15 3.18 -18.38
N CYS A 57 -6.52 3.69 -17.36
CA CYS A 57 -6.23 2.96 -16.12
C CYS A 57 -6.94 3.63 -14.94
N ILE A 58 -7.60 2.83 -14.14
CA ILE A 58 -8.20 3.30 -12.88
C ILE A 58 -7.17 3.13 -11.78
N VAL A 59 -6.88 4.21 -11.06
CA VAL A 59 -5.91 4.21 -9.98
C VAL A 59 -6.59 4.50 -8.64
N ALA A 60 -6.12 3.82 -7.60
CA ALA A 60 -6.55 4.03 -6.21
C ALA A 60 -5.39 4.58 -5.38
N THR A 61 -5.70 5.54 -4.52
CA THR A 61 -4.71 6.16 -3.62
C THR A 61 -4.52 5.39 -2.32
N ARG A 62 -5.28 4.31 -2.11
CA ARG A 62 -5.26 3.49 -0.89
C ARG A 62 -5.56 2.04 -1.22
N SER A 63 -5.11 1.13 -0.40
CA SER A 63 -5.48 -0.28 -0.42
C SER A 63 -6.90 -0.50 0.13
N GLY A 64 -7.37 -1.74 0.11
CA GLY A 64 -8.66 -2.13 0.68
C GLY A 64 -9.80 -2.09 -0.30
N TRP A 65 -11.02 -1.95 0.21
CA TRP A 65 -12.24 -2.00 -0.57
C TRP A 65 -12.47 -0.74 -1.40
N HIS A 66 -12.80 -0.96 -2.66
CA HIS A 66 -13.22 0.06 -3.61
C HIS A 66 -14.51 -0.36 -4.29
N GLN A 67 -15.36 0.62 -4.57
CA GLN A 67 -16.55 0.42 -5.37
C GLN A 67 -16.39 1.14 -6.70
N PHE A 68 -16.53 0.42 -7.79
CA PHE A 68 -16.46 0.96 -9.13
C PHE A 68 -17.63 0.46 -9.98
N ALA A 69 -18.37 1.36 -10.61
CA ALA A 69 -19.56 1.05 -11.41
C ALA A 69 -20.56 0.12 -10.68
N GLY A 70 -20.76 0.33 -9.38
CA GLY A 70 -21.65 -0.46 -8.54
C GLY A 70 -21.11 -1.83 -8.08
N ARG A 71 -19.91 -2.21 -8.50
CA ARG A 71 -19.25 -3.47 -8.12
C ARG A 71 -18.15 -3.23 -7.10
N TRP A 72 -18.01 -4.14 -6.15
CA TRP A 72 -16.96 -4.11 -5.16
C TRP A 72 -15.73 -4.89 -5.63
N GLY A 73 -14.55 -4.39 -5.27
CA GLY A 73 -13.31 -5.08 -5.42
C GLY A 73 -12.33 -4.66 -4.33
N TYR A 74 -11.27 -5.40 -4.17
CA TYR A 74 -10.30 -5.22 -3.10
C TYR A 74 -8.89 -5.08 -3.67
N LEU A 75 -8.22 -3.99 -3.32
CA LEU A 75 -6.84 -3.73 -3.74
C LEU A 75 -5.88 -4.07 -2.60
N ILE A 76 -4.96 -5.00 -2.86
CA ILE A 76 -3.89 -5.37 -1.94
C ILE A 76 -2.54 -5.35 -2.66
N GLY A 77 -1.62 -4.54 -2.20
CA GLY A 77 -0.37 -4.34 -2.91
C GLY A 77 -0.61 -3.85 -4.35
N ARG A 78 -0.30 -4.71 -5.32
CA ARG A 78 -0.55 -4.45 -6.75
C ARG A 78 -1.72 -5.26 -7.31
N ASP A 79 -2.30 -6.14 -6.50
CA ASP A 79 -3.30 -7.11 -6.94
C ASP A 79 -4.70 -6.58 -6.69
N TRP A 80 -5.53 -6.68 -7.73
CA TRP A 80 -6.96 -6.39 -7.68
C TRP A 80 -7.75 -7.69 -7.60
N ILE A 81 -8.59 -7.80 -6.59
CA ILE A 81 -9.50 -8.93 -6.37
C ILE A 81 -10.92 -8.43 -6.59
N GLY A 82 -11.56 -8.81 -7.70
CA GLY A 82 -12.93 -8.40 -8.04
C GLY A 82 -13.23 -8.52 -9.53
N ASP A 83 -14.52 -8.41 -9.88
CA ASP A 83 -15.04 -8.63 -11.24
C ASP A 83 -14.99 -7.39 -12.16
N SER A 84 -14.50 -6.27 -11.67
CA SER A 84 -14.43 -5.03 -12.47
C SER A 84 -13.07 -4.87 -13.15
N PRO A 85 -12.93 -3.92 -14.11
CA PRO A 85 -11.62 -3.60 -14.67
C PRO A 85 -10.63 -3.31 -13.55
N GLY A 86 -9.43 -3.88 -13.64
CA GLY A 86 -8.41 -3.84 -12.61
C GLY A 86 -8.11 -2.41 -12.15
N VAL A 87 -8.19 -2.18 -10.85
CA VAL A 87 -7.73 -0.94 -10.23
C VAL A 87 -6.27 -1.14 -9.84
N GLN A 88 -5.44 -0.17 -10.14
CA GLN A 88 -4.01 -0.18 -9.82
C GLN A 88 -3.71 0.83 -8.70
N PRO A 89 -2.67 0.61 -7.90
CA PRO A 89 -2.22 1.64 -6.97
C PRO A 89 -1.73 2.87 -7.73
N ASP A 90 -2.04 4.07 -7.21
CA ASP A 90 -1.56 5.33 -7.81
C ASP A 90 -0.03 5.37 -7.76
N PRO A 91 0.66 5.34 -8.91
CA PRO A 91 2.11 5.27 -8.97
C PRO A 91 2.81 6.51 -8.41
N ARG A 92 2.10 7.65 -8.32
CA ARG A 92 2.64 8.91 -7.79
C ARG A 92 2.62 8.96 -6.26
N ARG A 93 1.76 8.18 -5.63
CA ARG A 93 1.50 8.19 -4.18
C ARG A 93 1.89 6.89 -3.51
N SER A 94 2.11 5.85 -4.28
CA SER A 94 2.40 4.53 -3.74
C SER A 94 3.89 4.38 -3.45
N ASN A 95 4.21 4.00 -2.23
CA ASN A 95 5.55 3.57 -1.90
C ASN A 95 5.78 2.17 -2.49
N ALA A 96 6.67 2.06 -3.48
CA ALA A 96 6.97 0.81 -4.17
C ALA A 96 7.46 -0.29 -3.21
N GLN A 97 8.26 0.07 -2.21
CA GLN A 97 8.73 -0.88 -1.19
C GLN A 97 7.56 -1.47 -0.40
N PHE A 98 6.60 -0.63 -0.05
CA PHE A 98 5.42 -1.05 0.69
C PHE A 98 4.48 -1.91 -0.17
N LEU A 99 4.24 -1.53 -1.44
CA LEU A 99 3.45 -2.35 -2.36
C LEU A 99 4.05 -3.74 -2.57
N ASN A 100 5.37 -3.82 -2.67
CA ASN A 100 6.09 -5.06 -2.84
C ASN A 100 6.07 -5.95 -1.58
N ALA A 101 5.76 -5.39 -0.41
CA ALA A 101 5.60 -6.15 0.81
C ALA A 101 4.41 -7.11 0.78
N PHE A 102 3.38 -6.79 -0.01
CA PHE A 102 2.18 -7.64 -0.18
C PHE A 102 2.34 -8.74 -1.23
N ARG A 103 3.55 -9.05 -1.64
CA ARG A 103 3.79 -10.11 -2.63
C ARG A 103 3.54 -11.50 -2.05
N HIS A 104 3.04 -12.38 -2.90
CA HIS A 104 2.97 -13.82 -2.61
C HIS A 104 4.39 -14.40 -2.49
N ALA A 105 4.68 -15.05 -1.37
CA ALA A 105 5.95 -15.75 -1.16
C ALA A 105 5.75 -16.92 -0.18
N GLY A 106 6.54 -17.98 -0.35
CA GLY A 106 6.49 -19.15 0.54
C GLY A 106 5.33 -20.11 0.23
N ASP A 107 5.10 -21.00 1.18
CA ASP A 107 4.08 -22.05 1.09
C ASP A 107 2.91 -21.74 2.04
N PRO A 108 1.71 -21.44 1.52
CA PRO A 108 0.54 -21.12 2.32
C PRO A 108 0.09 -22.27 3.24
N ASP A 109 0.35 -23.53 2.87
CA ASP A 109 -0.02 -24.68 3.69
C ASP A 109 0.85 -24.76 4.95
N GLN A 110 2.13 -24.46 4.85
CA GLN A 110 3.02 -24.38 6.02
C GLN A 110 2.59 -23.25 6.96
N TRP A 111 2.24 -22.09 6.43
CA TRP A 111 1.68 -21.01 7.23
C TRP A 111 0.39 -21.44 7.93
N LEU A 112 -0.52 -22.09 7.22
CA LEU A 112 -1.80 -22.55 7.73
C LEU A 112 -1.63 -23.58 8.87
N VAL A 113 -0.65 -24.50 8.75
CA VAL A 113 -0.32 -25.46 9.81
C VAL A 113 0.16 -24.74 11.08
N ALA A 114 1.05 -23.75 10.93
CA ALA A 114 1.55 -22.97 12.07
C ALA A 114 0.44 -22.15 12.72
N ALA A 115 -0.38 -21.46 11.92
CA ALA A 115 -1.52 -20.68 12.41
C ALA A 115 -2.56 -21.53 13.13
N LYS A 116 -2.90 -22.71 12.60
CA LYS A 116 -3.83 -23.65 13.24
C LYS A 116 -3.30 -24.16 14.59
N ARG A 117 -2.01 -24.50 14.67
CA ARG A 117 -1.40 -24.92 15.94
C ARG A 117 -1.54 -23.86 17.04
N LEU A 118 -1.35 -22.59 16.69
CA LEU A 118 -1.50 -21.48 17.63
C LEU A 118 -2.97 -21.18 17.93
N TYR A 119 -3.82 -21.17 16.93
CA TYR A 119 -5.24 -20.85 17.06
C TYR A 119 -5.98 -21.87 17.93
N TYR A 120 -5.73 -23.17 17.74
CA TYR A 120 -6.32 -24.26 18.53
C TYR A 120 -5.52 -24.58 19.80
N GLY A 121 -4.37 -23.93 19.99
CA GLY A 121 -3.57 -24.06 21.20
C GLY A 121 -4.21 -23.40 22.42
N LYS A 122 -3.50 -23.42 23.54
CA LYS A 122 -3.98 -22.84 24.80
C LYS A 122 -3.91 -21.29 24.86
N SER A 123 -3.21 -20.66 23.91
CA SER A 123 -3.02 -19.21 23.90
C SER A 123 -4.23 -18.49 23.34
N TRP A 124 -5.03 -17.84 24.20
CA TRP A 124 -6.10 -16.95 23.77
C TRP A 124 -5.56 -15.74 23.00
N ALA A 125 -4.37 -15.23 23.35
CA ALA A 125 -3.75 -14.10 22.66
C ALA A 125 -3.46 -14.42 21.19
N ALA A 126 -3.05 -15.66 20.87
CA ALA A 126 -2.83 -16.07 19.49
C ALA A 126 -4.13 -16.04 18.68
N ARG A 127 -5.25 -16.47 19.26
CA ARG A 127 -6.56 -16.41 18.60
C ARG A 127 -6.99 -14.98 18.30
N TRP A 128 -6.79 -14.07 19.27
CA TRP A 128 -7.12 -12.66 19.10
C TRP A 128 -6.27 -11.97 18.02
N ILE A 129 -4.97 -12.17 18.04
CA ILE A 129 -4.07 -11.52 17.08
C ILE A 129 -4.31 -12.03 15.67
N LEU A 130 -4.43 -13.36 15.48
CA LEU A 130 -4.75 -13.93 14.17
C LEU A 130 -6.15 -13.50 13.70
N GLY A 131 -7.14 -13.57 14.60
CA GLY A 131 -8.51 -13.15 14.27
C GLY A 131 -8.62 -11.68 13.91
N ALA A 132 -7.94 -10.80 14.64
CA ALA A 132 -7.93 -9.36 14.37
C ALA A 132 -7.34 -9.04 13.00
N GLY A 133 -6.27 -9.73 12.60
CA GLY A 133 -5.71 -9.59 11.26
C GLY A 133 -6.73 -9.88 10.17
N PHE A 134 -7.46 -10.99 10.26
CA PHE A 134 -8.48 -11.37 9.28
C PHE A 134 -9.79 -10.58 9.41
N ALA A 135 -10.08 -9.99 10.56
CA ALA A 135 -11.24 -9.13 10.73
C ALA A 135 -11.13 -7.82 9.93
N SER A 136 -9.92 -7.34 9.69
CA SER A 136 -9.66 -6.02 9.09
C SER A 136 -10.46 -5.76 7.80
N PRO A 137 -10.46 -6.62 6.77
CA PRO A 137 -11.24 -6.38 5.56
C PRO A 137 -12.76 -6.50 5.77
N LEU A 138 -13.20 -7.16 6.84
CA LEU A 138 -14.62 -7.37 7.10
C LEU A 138 -15.27 -6.18 7.80
N LEU A 139 -14.51 -5.40 8.58
CA LEU A 139 -15.04 -4.32 9.42
C LEU A 139 -15.90 -3.33 8.64
N ARG A 140 -15.44 -2.90 7.47
CA ARG A 140 -16.18 -1.99 6.59
C ARG A 140 -17.49 -2.61 6.11
N MET A 141 -17.47 -3.89 5.71
CA MET A 141 -18.63 -4.59 5.16
C MET A 141 -19.75 -4.76 6.19
N ILE A 142 -19.38 -4.95 7.46
CA ILE A 142 -20.33 -5.12 8.57
C ILE A 142 -20.60 -3.81 9.34
N GLY A 143 -20.05 -2.68 8.87
CA GLY A 143 -20.29 -1.38 9.50
C GLY A 143 -19.64 -1.18 10.88
N VAL A 144 -18.62 -1.96 11.21
CA VAL A 144 -17.91 -1.88 12.48
C VAL A 144 -16.69 -0.95 12.35
N ARG A 145 -16.45 -0.14 13.37
CA ARG A 145 -15.31 0.76 13.43
C ARG A 145 -14.00 -0.01 13.61
N SER A 146 -12.92 0.54 13.09
CA SER A 146 -11.57 0.03 13.36
C SER A 146 -11.27 0.01 14.86
N PHE A 147 -10.55 -0.99 15.30
CA PHE A 147 -10.13 -1.17 16.69
C PHE A 147 -8.63 -1.49 16.77
N ILE A 148 -8.07 -1.33 17.94
CA ILE A 148 -6.66 -1.63 18.21
C ILE A 148 -6.61 -2.84 19.16
N VAL A 149 -5.76 -3.82 18.83
CA VAL A 149 -5.42 -4.91 19.72
C VAL A 149 -4.01 -4.67 20.25
N HIS A 150 -3.91 -4.41 21.53
CA HIS A 150 -2.62 -4.22 22.20
C HIS A 150 -2.21 -5.50 22.93
N HIS A 151 -1.15 -6.14 22.44
CA HIS A 151 -0.57 -7.33 23.04
C HIS A 151 0.67 -6.95 23.85
N TRP A 152 0.58 -7.03 25.17
CA TRP A 152 1.66 -6.70 26.08
C TRP A 152 2.05 -7.89 26.96
N GLY A 153 3.20 -7.86 27.57
CA GLY A 153 3.70 -8.92 28.46
C GLY A 153 5.24 -8.92 28.53
N GLN A 154 5.78 -9.83 29.32
CA GLN A 154 7.22 -9.98 29.52
C GLN A 154 7.98 -10.19 28.20
N SER A 155 9.27 -9.86 28.18
CA SER A 155 10.14 -10.14 27.04
C SER A 155 10.29 -11.67 26.86
N GLY A 156 10.47 -12.11 25.63
CA GLY A 156 10.73 -13.52 25.31
C GLY A 156 9.50 -14.44 25.20
N ILE A 157 8.28 -13.95 25.46
CA ILE A 157 7.06 -14.79 25.37
C ILE A 157 6.52 -14.96 23.94
N GLY A 158 7.23 -14.49 22.92
CA GLY A 158 6.85 -14.68 21.52
C GLY A 158 5.89 -13.65 20.93
N LYS A 159 5.74 -12.45 21.53
CA LYS A 159 4.85 -11.38 21.02
C LYS A 159 5.16 -11.01 19.57
N THR A 160 6.40 -10.67 19.28
CA THR A 160 6.85 -10.31 17.92
C THR A 160 6.69 -11.47 16.95
N ALA A 161 6.99 -12.70 17.36
CA ALA A 161 6.82 -13.87 16.51
C ALA A 161 5.34 -14.10 16.13
N LEU A 162 4.42 -13.89 17.08
CA LEU A 162 2.99 -13.99 16.83
C LEU A 162 2.49 -12.89 15.89
N LEU A 163 2.98 -11.65 16.07
CA LEU A 163 2.65 -10.52 15.21
C LEU A 163 3.14 -10.77 13.78
N ARG A 164 4.38 -11.25 13.64
CA ARG A 164 4.96 -11.62 12.33
C ARG A 164 4.19 -12.75 11.67
N LEU A 165 3.76 -13.78 12.39
CA LEU A 165 2.94 -14.85 11.84
C LEU A 165 1.59 -14.31 11.34
N ALA A 166 0.94 -13.42 12.08
CA ALA A 166 -0.31 -12.81 11.66
C ALA A 166 -0.13 -11.97 10.37
N MET A 167 0.95 -11.21 10.29
CA MET A 167 1.25 -10.39 9.10
C MET A 167 1.74 -11.21 7.91
N ALA A 168 2.33 -12.38 8.13
CA ALA A 168 2.74 -13.30 7.06
C ALA A 168 1.56 -13.84 6.23
N ALA A 169 0.32 -13.75 6.72
CA ALA A 169 -0.87 -14.03 5.93
C ALA A 169 -1.15 -12.96 4.86
N TRP A 170 -0.56 -11.77 5.00
CA TRP A 170 -0.80 -10.62 4.15
C TRP A 170 0.38 -10.33 3.21
N GLY A 171 1.56 -10.82 3.54
CA GLY A 171 2.77 -10.61 2.75
C GLY A 171 4.04 -10.80 3.57
N ASP A 172 5.08 -10.05 3.23
CA ASP A 172 6.36 -10.10 3.92
C ASP A 172 6.27 -9.46 5.32
N PRO A 173 6.32 -10.23 6.41
CA PRO A 173 6.17 -9.69 7.75
C PRO A 173 7.33 -8.76 8.15
N ASP A 174 8.52 -8.88 7.54
CA ASP A 174 9.65 -7.99 7.83
C ASP A 174 9.42 -6.58 7.30
N ALA A 175 8.66 -6.46 6.22
CA ALA A 175 8.28 -5.19 5.63
C ALA A 175 6.96 -4.63 6.20
N LEU A 176 6.01 -5.51 6.59
CA LEU A 176 4.67 -5.13 7.05
C LEU A 176 4.58 -4.83 8.55
N VAL A 177 5.47 -5.39 9.38
CA VAL A 177 5.53 -5.03 10.81
C VAL A 177 6.33 -3.75 10.97
N GLY A 178 5.65 -2.67 11.32
CA GLY A 178 6.26 -1.38 11.59
C GLY A 178 6.85 -1.28 13.00
N SER A 179 7.63 -0.22 13.24
CA SER A 179 8.06 0.18 14.58
C SER A 179 7.51 1.56 14.90
N PHE A 180 7.16 1.80 16.16
CA PHE A 180 6.77 3.14 16.64
C PHE A 180 7.92 4.15 16.63
N ASN A 181 9.16 3.70 16.50
CA ASN A 181 10.33 4.59 16.40
C ASN A 181 10.46 5.34 15.05
N ARG A 182 9.43 5.25 14.20
CA ARG A 182 9.37 6.01 12.94
C ARG A 182 8.89 7.43 13.19
N THR A 183 9.20 8.32 12.26
CA THR A 183 8.65 9.70 12.34
C THR A 183 7.13 9.69 12.22
N VAL A 184 6.46 10.62 12.89
CA VAL A 184 4.99 10.79 12.81
C VAL A 184 4.51 10.88 11.36
N ILE A 185 5.28 11.56 10.50
CA ILE A 185 4.97 11.71 9.08
C ILE A 185 4.93 10.35 8.38
N SER A 186 5.94 9.49 8.61
CA SER A 186 6.00 8.17 7.96
C SER A 186 4.88 7.25 8.43
N VAL A 187 4.52 7.33 9.71
CA VAL A 187 3.39 6.56 10.25
C VAL A 187 2.06 7.05 9.67
N THR A 188 1.89 8.38 9.55
CA THR A 188 0.66 8.97 8.96
C THR A 188 0.50 8.58 7.49
N GLU A 189 1.57 8.53 6.73
CA GLU A 189 1.53 8.07 5.33
C GLU A 189 1.12 6.60 5.22
N ILE A 190 1.63 5.73 6.10
CA ILE A 190 1.20 4.33 6.16
C ILE A 190 -0.32 4.25 6.42
N PHE A 191 -0.84 4.97 7.41
CA PHE A 191 -2.27 4.99 7.72
C PHE A 191 -3.14 5.49 6.55
N ARG A 192 -2.65 6.45 5.77
CA ARG A 192 -3.38 6.96 4.60
C ARG A 192 -3.55 5.92 3.50
N HIS A 193 -2.56 5.05 3.34
CA HIS A 193 -2.52 4.06 2.27
C HIS A 193 -3.09 2.70 2.67
N MET A 194 -3.03 2.35 3.95
CA MET A 194 -3.55 1.09 4.48
C MET A 194 -4.98 1.25 4.97
N THR A 195 -5.92 0.96 4.11
CA THR A 195 -7.34 0.92 4.48
C THR A 195 -7.84 -0.51 4.34
N ASP A 196 -8.64 -0.96 5.30
CA ASP A 196 -9.24 -2.29 5.33
C ASP A 196 -8.21 -3.45 5.33
N ILE A 197 -6.97 -3.16 5.72
CA ILE A 197 -5.84 -4.07 5.86
C ILE A 197 -5.33 -3.95 7.31
N PRO A 198 -4.88 -5.03 7.94
CA PRO A 198 -4.31 -4.93 9.29
C PRO A 198 -2.99 -4.16 9.25
N LEU A 199 -2.80 -3.30 10.23
CA LEU A 199 -1.52 -2.64 10.48
C LEU A 199 -0.92 -3.20 11.76
N ALA A 200 0.30 -3.69 11.68
CA ALA A 200 1.04 -4.21 12.81
C ALA A 200 2.19 -3.27 13.18
N MET A 201 2.28 -2.94 14.46
CA MET A 201 3.35 -2.11 15.00
C MET A 201 3.97 -2.84 16.19
N ASP A 202 5.29 -2.96 16.20
CA ASP A 202 6.06 -3.55 17.30
C ASP A 202 6.87 -2.46 18.03
N GLU A 203 7.34 -2.78 19.23
CA GLU A 203 8.17 -1.90 20.07
C GLU A 203 7.54 -0.52 20.39
N LEU A 204 6.42 -0.55 21.13
CA LEU A 204 5.96 0.67 21.80
C LEU A 204 6.92 1.02 22.94
N GLN A 205 8.03 1.67 22.61
CA GLN A 205 8.86 2.31 23.65
C GLN A 205 8.12 3.57 24.10
N VAL A 206 7.54 3.51 25.28
CA VAL A 206 7.11 4.73 25.98
C VAL A 206 8.40 5.48 26.29
N GLY A 207 8.71 6.51 25.48
CA GLY A 207 9.80 7.43 25.81
C GLY A 207 9.62 7.85 27.25
N THR A 208 10.67 7.74 28.05
CA THR A 208 10.73 8.37 29.37
C THR A 208 10.37 9.82 29.13
N LEU A 209 9.15 10.20 29.50
CA LEU A 209 8.82 11.61 29.72
C LEU A 209 9.75 12.03 30.84
N ASP A 210 10.85 12.68 30.50
CA ASP A 210 11.69 13.36 31.46
C ASP A 210 10.77 14.34 32.22
N ARG A 211 10.63 14.07 33.52
CA ARG A 211 9.90 14.88 34.48
C ARG A 211 10.64 16.18 34.75
#